data_1ecc8b314ceb459e494833266d9da30f
#
_entry.id   1ecc8b314ceb459e494833266d9da30f
#
_cell.length_a   1.000
_cell.length_b   1.000
_cell.length_c   1.000
_cell.angle_alpha   90.00
_cell.angle_beta   90.00
_cell.angle_gamma   90.00
#
_symmetry.space_group_name_H-M   'P 1'
#
loop_
_entity.id
_entity.type
_entity.pdbx_description
1 polymer ?
#
loop_
_entity_poly.entity_id
_entity_poly.type
_entity_poly.pdbx_seq_one_letter_code
_entity_poly.pdbx_strand_id
1 'polypeptide(L)'
;MLQLSFYGAAHSVTGSCFLLEHDKTRILIDCGMFQGSKSEKELNYREFPFKARDINAMVLTHAHIDHSGLVPKLVKAGFTGPIFATRATSDLCSVMLPDSGFIQESEVAQLNRRHQQRGHDPVEPIYTADDAHACLTQFRPVDYCNWYDLTPHIK
;
A
#
# COMPACT_ATOMS: atom_id res chain seq x y z
N MET A 1 -21.56 8.27 -12.28
CA MET A 1 -22.10 7.90 -10.93
C MET A 1 -20.92 7.86 -9.95
N LEU A 2 -21.10 8.34 -8.70
CA LEU A 2 -20.08 8.26 -7.65
C LEU A 2 -20.25 6.93 -6.89
N GLN A 3 -19.16 6.17 -6.74
CA GLN A 3 -19.14 4.88 -6.02
C GLN A 3 -17.96 4.84 -5.06
N LEU A 4 -18.16 4.34 -3.85
CA LEU A 4 -17.11 4.05 -2.87
C LEU A 4 -17.12 2.55 -2.55
N SER A 5 -15.99 1.89 -2.78
CA SER A 5 -15.78 0.47 -2.49
C SER A 5 -14.82 0.31 -1.32
N PHE A 6 -15.09 -0.66 -0.44
CA PHE A 6 -14.32 -0.95 0.75
C PHE A 6 -13.58 -2.28 0.57
N TYR A 7 -12.26 -2.25 0.51
CA TYR A 7 -11.42 -3.43 0.30
C TYR A 7 -10.65 -3.86 1.55
N GLY A 8 -10.75 -3.08 2.62
CA GLY A 8 -10.20 -3.38 3.94
C GLY A 8 -10.75 -2.41 4.97
N ALA A 9 -10.45 -2.62 6.25
CA ALA A 9 -11.00 -1.90 7.40
C ALA A 9 -12.54 -1.85 7.41
N ALA A 10 -13.18 -2.86 6.81
CA ALA A 10 -14.63 -3.07 6.82
C ALA A 10 -14.92 -4.30 7.70
N HIS A 11 -15.60 -4.10 8.81
CA HIS A 11 -15.76 -5.10 9.88
C HIS A 11 -14.44 -5.60 10.52
N SER A 12 -13.32 -4.90 10.25
CA SER A 12 -12.00 -5.11 10.84
C SER A 12 -11.32 -3.75 11.05
N VAL A 13 -10.28 -3.71 11.89
CA VAL A 13 -9.60 -2.45 12.24
C VAL A 13 -8.48 -2.12 11.26
N THR A 14 -7.80 -3.11 10.68
CA THR A 14 -6.58 -2.92 9.88
C THR A 14 -6.78 -3.21 8.40
N GLY A 15 -5.80 -2.85 7.59
CA GLY A 15 -5.85 -3.03 6.15
C GLY A 15 -6.69 -1.97 5.43
N SER A 16 -6.64 -0.71 5.90
CA SER A 16 -7.41 0.39 5.32
C SER A 16 -7.17 0.52 3.81
N CYS A 17 -8.24 0.38 3.04
CA CYS A 17 -8.17 0.46 1.58
C CYS A 17 -9.55 0.74 1.01
N PHE A 18 -9.76 1.94 0.47
CA PHE A 18 -11.02 2.36 -0.11
C PHE A 18 -10.82 2.87 -1.54
N LEU A 19 -11.69 2.48 -2.44
CA LEU A 19 -11.65 2.95 -3.83
C LEU A 19 -12.85 3.85 -4.11
N LEU A 20 -12.55 5.11 -4.42
CA LEU A 20 -13.53 6.09 -4.90
C LEU A 20 -13.51 6.12 -6.42
N GLU A 21 -14.65 5.86 -7.04
CA GLU A 21 -14.83 5.88 -8.48
C GLU A 21 -15.86 6.92 -8.90
N HIS A 22 -15.49 7.74 -9.86
CA HIS A 22 -16.41 8.66 -10.52
C HIS A 22 -16.12 8.66 -12.03
N ASP A 23 -17.06 8.15 -12.80
CA ASP A 23 -16.94 7.93 -14.23
C ASP A 23 -15.69 7.08 -14.57
N LYS A 24 -14.67 7.67 -15.20
CA LYS A 24 -13.39 6.99 -15.52
C LYS A 24 -12.28 7.29 -14.50
N THR A 25 -12.58 8.05 -13.46
CA THR A 25 -11.59 8.46 -12.46
C THR A 25 -11.66 7.53 -11.25
N ARG A 26 -10.51 7.03 -10.82
CA ARG A 26 -10.32 6.11 -9.71
C ARG A 26 -9.30 6.66 -8.74
N ILE A 27 -9.71 6.94 -7.53
CA ILE A 27 -8.85 7.41 -6.44
C ILE A 27 -8.81 6.36 -5.35
N LEU A 28 -7.60 5.90 -5.02
CA LEU A 28 -7.41 5.01 -3.88
C LEU A 28 -7.17 5.85 -2.62
N ILE A 29 -7.87 5.52 -1.54
CA ILE A 29 -7.69 6.13 -0.23
C ILE A 29 -7.13 5.05 0.69
N ASP A 30 -5.89 5.25 1.13
CA ASP A 30 -5.07 4.29 1.86
C ASP A 30 -4.82 2.98 1.09
N CYS A 31 -3.77 2.27 1.48
CA CYS A 31 -3.42 0.94 1.03
C CYS A 31 -2.61 0.25 2.13
N GLY A 32 -3.32 -0.20 3.14
CA GLY A 32 -2.75 -0.65 4.40
C GLY A 32 -2.55 -2.15 4.52
N MET A 33 -1.63 -2.54 5.39
CA MET A 33 -1.43 -3.93 5.76
C MET A 33 -2.51 -4.42 6.72
N PHE A 34 -2.98 -5.63 6.49
CA PHE A 34 -3.74 -6.38 7.48
C PHE A 34 -2.81 -6.84 8.61
N GLN A 35 -3.23 -6.61 9.84
CA GLN A 35 -2.53 -6.99 11.06
C GLN A 35 -3.45 -7.87 11.91
N GLY A 36 -2.88 -8.65 12.84
CA GLY A 36 -3.64 -9.51 13.74
C GLY A 36 -3.26 -10.98 13.60
N SER A 37 -4.24 -11.85 13.46
CA SER A 37 -4.08 -13.29 13.32
C SER A 37 -3.29 -13.70 12.08
N LYS A 38 -2.84 -14.96 12.03
CA LYS A 38 -2.16 -15.50 10.85
C LYS A 38 -3.02 -15.39 9.58
N SER A 39 -4.30 -15.69 9.70
CA SER A 39 -5.24 -15.61 8.56
C SER A 39 -5.44 -14.18 8.05
N GLU A 40 -5.41 -13.17 8.92
CA GLU A 40 -5.45 -11.77 8.51
C GLU A 40 -4.16 -11.35 7.82
N LYS A 41 -3.00 -11.73 8.37
CA LYS A 41 -1.69 -11.44 7.73
C LYS A 41 -1.53 -12.10 6.36
N GLU A 42 -2.14 -13.26 6.13
CA GLU A 42 -2.14 -13.94 4.83
C GLU A 42 -2.88 -13.12 3.75
N LEU A 43 -3.81 -12.21 4.12
CA LEU A 43 -4.46 -11.31 3.16
C LEU A 43 -3.47 -10.37 2.47
N ASN A 44 -2.35 -10.03 3.11
CA ASN A 44 -1.33 -9.16 2.54
C ASN A 44 -0.64 -9.77 1.30
N TYR A 45 -0.67 -11.09 1.15
CA TYR A 45 -0.08 -11.79 0.01
C TYR A 45 -1.04 -11.92 -1.18
N ARG A 46 -2.36 -11.73 -0.98
CA ARG A 46 -3.36 -11.84 -2.04
C ARG A 46 -3.21 -10.71 -3.05
N GLU A 47 -3.56 -10.97 -4.28
CA GLU A 47 -3.69 -9.92 -5.30
C GLU A 47 -4.73 -8.88 -4.88
N PHE A 48 -4.55 -7.64 -5.35
CA PHE A 48 -5.55 -6.60 -5.13
C PHE A 48 -6.85 -6.95 -5.88
N PRO A 49 -8.03 -6.67 -5.29
CA PRO A 49 -9.32 -6.92 -5.95
C PRO A 49 -9.63 -5.92 -7.07
N PHE A 50 -8.68 -5.05 -7.40
CA PHE A 50 -8.71 -4.07 -8.48
C PHE A 50 -7.38 -4.07 -9.23
N LYS A 51 -7.36 -3.51 -10.43
CA LYS A 51 -6.12 -3.37 -11.22
C LYS A 51 -5.37 -2.12 -10.78
N ALA A 52 -4.19 -2.27 -10.20
CA ALA A 52 -3.36 -1.16 -9.70
C ALA A 52 -3.08 -0.10 -10.79
N ARG A 53 -2.85 -0.52 -12.03
CA ARG A 53 -2.61 0.36 -13.19
C ARG A 53 -3.81 1.24 -13.59
N ASP A 54 -5.01 0.90 -13.14
CA ASP A 54 -6.23 1.65 -13.47
C ASP A 54 -6.51 2.76 -12.43
N ILE A 55 -5.72 2.83 -11.35
CA ILE A 55 -5.83 3.88 -10.32
C ILE A 55 -5.14 5.15 -10.83
N ASN A 56 -5.85 6.27 -10.80
CA ASN A 56 -5.34 7.55 -11.29
C ASN A 56 -4.48 8.29 -10.26
N ALA A 57 -4.87 8.23 -8.99
CA ALA A 57 -4.14 8.83 -7.88
C ALA A 57 -4.45 8.11 -6.58
N MET A 58 -3.60 8.32 -5.59
CA MET A 58 -3.79 7.82 -4.24
C MET A 58 -3.73 8.98 -3.24
N VAL A 59 -4.59 8.92 -2.23
CA VAL A 59 -4.52 9.78 -1.04
C VAL A 59 -4.17 8.90 0.14
N LEU A 60 -3.06 9.21 0.81
CA LEU A 60 -2.64 8.54 2.03
C LEU A 60 -2.98 9.43 3.23
N THR A 61 -3.88 8.95 4.08
CA THR A 61 -4.39 9.72 5.22
C THR A 61 -3.32 9.97 6.27
N HIS A 62 -2.53 8.93 6.59
CA HIS A 62 -1.40 9.02 7.52
C HIS A 62 -0.47 7.80 7.38
N ALA A 63 0.66 7.83 8.09
CA ALA A 63 1.75 6.88 7.86
C ALA A 63 1.60 5.52 8.54
N HIS A 64 0.63 5.28 9.42
CA HIS A 64 0.52 3.98 10.09
C HIS A 64 0.49 2.83 9.08
N ILE A 65 1.10 1.70 9.46
CA ILE A 65 1.34 0.57 8.54
C ILE A 65 0.04 -0.08 8.05
N ASP A 66 -1.02 -0.01 8.82
CA ASP A 66 -2.37 -0.48 8.45
C ASP A 66 -3.11 0.49 7.51
N HIS A 67 -2.47 1.62 7.13
CA HIS A 67 -2.92 2.58 6.13
C HIS A 67 -1.96 2.71 4.95
N SER A 68 -0.64 2.56 5.18
CA SER A 68 0.41 2.79 4.18
C SER A 68 1.14 1.52 3.75
N GLY A 69 1.05 0.44 4.52
CA GLY A 69 1.98 -0.68 4.47
C GLY A 69 1.96 -1.51 3.17
N LEU A 70 0.92 -1.43 2.35
CA LEU A 70 0.88 -2.09 1.04
C LEU A 70 1.13 -1.13 -0.14
N VAL A 71 1.48 0.14 0.11
CA VAL A 71 1.82 1.10 -0.94
C VAL A 71 2.97 0.61 -1.84
N PRO A 72 4.08 0.05 -1.31
CA PRO A 72 5.12 -0.51 -2.18
C PRO A 72 4.61 -1.66 -3.06
N LYS A 73 3.78 -2.55 -2.51
CA LYS A 73 3.14 -3.62 -3.27
C LYS A 73 2.21 -3.07 -4.38
N LEU A 74 1.48 -1.98 -4.10
CA LEU A 74 0.61 -1.32 -5.08
C LEU A 74 1.42 -0.81 -6.28
N VAL A 75 2.56 -0.16 -6.03
CA VAL A 75 3.47 0.32 -7.08
C VAL A 75 4.07 -0.85 -7.86
N LYS A 76 4.54 -1.89 -7.17
CA LYS A 76 5.02 -3.13 -7.79
C LYS A 76 3.96 -3.79 -8.67
N ALA A 77 2.68 -3.69 -8.31
CA ALA A 77 1.55 -4.19 -9.09
C ALA A 77 1.16 -3.30 -10.28
N GLY A 78 1.90 -2.20 -10.53
CA GLY A 78 1.76 -1.35 -11.71
C GLY A 78 1.04 -0.02 -11.50
N PHE A 79 0.83 0.42 -10.27
CA PHE A 79 0.37 1.79 -10.01
C PHE A 79 1.48 2.79 -10.33
N THR A 80 1.16 3.80 -11.14
CA THR A 80 2.10 4.84 -11.58
C THR A 80 1.64 6.26 -11.26
N GLY A 81 0.48 6.41 -10.63
CA GLY A 81 -0.09 7.71 -10.27
C GLY A 81 0.61 8.39 -9.09
N PRO A 82 0.28 9.66 -8.81
CA PRO A 82 0.78 10.36 -7.65
C PRO A 82 0.16 9.83 -6.35
N ILE A 83 0.94 9.87 -5.26
CA ILE A 83 0.52 9.56 -3.90
C ILE A 83 0.52 10.86 -3.10
N PHE A 84 -0.64 11.41 -2.84
CA PHE A 84 -0.80 12.64 -2.06
C PHE A 84 -0.81 12.32 -0.57
N ALA A 85 0.08 12.95 0.18
CA ALA A 85 0.19 12.80 1.64
C ALA A 85 0.73 14.09 2.26
N THR A 86 0.50 14.32 3.55
CA THR A 86 1.17 15.44 4.23
C THR A 86 2.67 15.24 4.26
N ARG A 87 3.45 16.34 4.42
CA ARG A 87 4.92 16.25 4.53
C ARG A 87 5.35 15.29 5.62
N ALA A 88 4.77 15.42 6.82
CA ALA A 88 5.09 14.53 7.94
C ALA A 88 4.79 13.05 7.63
N THR A 89 3.69 12.76 6.95
CA THR A 89 3.36 11.40 6.49
C THR A 89 4.38 10.89 5.48
N SER A 90 4.73 11.72 4.49
CA SER A 90 5.73 11.38 3.47
C SER A 90 7.11 11.11 4.09
N ASP A 91 7.55 11.98 5.01
CA ASP A 91 8.84 11.87 5.69
C ASP A 91 8.90 10.58 6.53
N LEU A 92 7.82 10.27 7.29
CA LEU A 92 7.77 9.04 8.07
C LEU A 92 7.72 7.79 7.18
N CYS A 93 6.95 7.80 6.11
CA CYS A 93 6.91 6.70 5.12
C CYS A 93 8.27 6.44 4.48
N SER A 94 9.10 7.50 4.28
CA SER A 94 10.43 7.37 3.68
C SER A 94 11.40 6.53 4.52
N VAL A 95 11.14 6.39 5.80
CA VAL A 95 11.92 5.53 6.72
C VAL A 95 11.20 4.21 6.97
N MET A 96 9.91 4.28 7.27
CA MET A 96 9.14 3.14 7.75
C MET A 96 8.89 2.09 6.66
N LEU A 97 8.61 2.49 5.41
CA LEU A 97 8.31 1.53 4.35
C LEU A 97 9.55 0.72 3.92
N PRO A 98 10.75 1.33 3.72
CA PRO A 98 11.97 0.57 3.48
C PRO A 98 12.34 -0.36 4.64
N ASP A 99 12.21 0.09 5.90
CA ASP A 99 12.45 -0.73 7.09
C ASP A 99 11.50 -1.94 7.13
N SER A 100 10.21 -1.73 6.85
CA SER A 100 9.24 -2.82 6.74
C SER A 100 9.61 -3.82 5.64
N GLY A 101 10.09 -3.35 4.48
CA GLY A 101 10.59 -4.21 3.40
C GLY A 101 11.77 -5.07 3.86
N PHE A 102 12.76 -4.45 4.49
CA PHE A 102 13.94 -5.14 5.03
C PHE A 102 13.57 -6.20 6.08
N ILE A 103 12.63 -5.90 6.98
CA ILE A 103 12.13 -6.87 7.97
C ILE A 103 11.50 -8.07 7.25
N GLN A 104 10.64 -7.83 6.26
CA GLN A 104 9.99 -8.90 5.49
C GLN A 104 11.02 -9.78 4.75
N GLU A 105 12.02 -9.18 4.09
CA GLU A 105 13.11 -9.92 3.44
C GLU A 105 13.86 -10.81 4.43
N SER A 106 14.16 -10.29 5.62
CA SER A 106 14.87 -11.01 6.68
C SER A 106 14.04 -12.19 7.22
N GLU A 107 12.75 -11.98 7.46
CA GLU A 107 11.81 -13.02 7.93
C GLU A 107 11.64 -14.11 6.87
N VAL A 108 11.48 -13.74 5.60
CA VAL A 108 11.34 -14.67 4.48
C VAL A 108 12.64 -15.45 4.27
N ALA A 109 13.81 -14.83 4.36
CA ALA A 109 15.08 -15.53 4.26
C ALA A 109 15.24 -16.59 5.37
N GLN A 110 14.81 -16.27 6.60
CA GLN A 110 14.81 -17.24 7.70
C GLN A 110 13.81 -18.37 7.47
N LEU A 111 12.61 -18.06 6.97
CA LEU A 111 11.59 -19.06 6.65
C LEU A 111 12.06 -20.00 5.53
N ASN A 112 12.64 -19.47 4.47
CA ASN A 112 13.13 -20.23 3.32
C ASN A 112 14.27 -21.20 3.69
N ARG A 113 15.15 -20.86 4.63
CA ARG A 113 16.13 -21.82 5.17
C ARG A 113 15.46 -23.04 5.82
N ARG A 114 14.34 -22.83 6.55
CA ARG A 114 13.57 -23.93 7.15
C ARG A 114 12.79 -24.71 6.10
N HIS A 115 12.24 -24.03 5.07
CA HIS A 115 11.53 -24.66 3.96
C HIS A 115 12.48 -25.58 3.18
N GLN A 116 13.68 -25.13 2.85
CA GLN A 116 14.70 -25.92 2.17
C GLN A 116 15.03 -27.21 2.91
N GLN A 117 15.16 -27.15 4.24
CA GLN A 117 15.43 -28.35 5.06
C GLN A 117 14.26 -29.35 5.06
N ARG A 118 13.05 -28.92 4.73
CA ARG A 118 11.81 -29.73 4.75
C ARG A 118 11.31 -30.07 3.34
N GLY A 119 11.99 -29.63 2.29
CA GLY A 119 11.57 -29.86 0.91
C GLY A 119 10.33 -29.06 0.49
N HIS A 120 10.07 -27.92 1.14
CA HIS A 120 9.00 -26.99 0.75
C HIS A 120 9.51 -25.94 -0.22
N ASP A 121 8.61 -25.41 -1.06
CA ASP A 121 8.92 -24.32 -1.97
C ASP A 121 9.27 -23.02 -1.21
N PRO A 122 10.17 -22.19 -1.77
CA PRO A 122 10.49 -20.90 -1.21
C PRO A 122 9.29 -19.93 -1.34
N VAL A 123 9.18 -19.01 -0.39
CA VAL A 123 8.22 -17.91 -0.43
C VAL A 123 8.94 -16.61 -0.74
N GLU A 124 8.20 -15.62 -1.26
CA GLU A 124 8.70 -14.28 -1.52
C GLU A 124 8.14 -13.28 -0.51
N PRO A 125 8.87 -12.18 -0.21
CA PRO A 125 8.33 -11.09 0.59
C PRO A 125 7.19 -10.40 -0.17
N ILE A 126 6.27 -9.76 0.55
CA ILE A 126 5.17 -8.99 -0.05
C ILE A 126 5.76 -7.89 -0.96
N TYR A 127 6.82 -7.24 -0.47
CA TYR A 127 7.68 -6.31 -1.20
C TYR A 127 9.07 -6.25 -0.54
N THR A 128 10.04 -5.75 -1.27
CA THR A 128 11.42 -5.56 -0.81
C THR A 128 11.66 -4.11 -0.35
N ALA A 129 12.79 -3.86 0.31
CA ALA A 129 13.23 -2.50 0.60
C ALA A 129 13.39 -1.65 -0.68
N ASP A 130 13.87 -2.26 -1.77
CA ASP A 130 14.00 -1.59 -3.08
C ASP A 130 12.64 -1.23 -3.68
N ASP A 131 11.64 -2.12 -3.59
CA ASP A 131 10.26 -1.81 -3.99
C ASP A 131 9.71 -0.60 -3.20
N ALA A 132 10.03 -0.54 -1.89
CA ALA A 132 9.64 0.58 -1.04
C ALA A 132 10.35 1.88 -1.44
N HIS A 133 11.66 1.87 -1.69
CA HIS A 133 12.37 3.04 -2.20
C HIS A 133 11.82 3.52 -3.55
N ALA A 134 11.49 2.61 -4.45
CA ALA A 134 10.90 2.95 -5.74
C ALA A 134 9.55 3.67 -5.57
N CYS A 135 8.68 3.23 -4.66
CA CYS A 135 7.36 3.85 -4.45
C CYS A 135 7.45 5.28 -3.92
N LEU A 136 8.49 5.62 -3.15
CA LEU A 136 8.67 6.97 -2.59
C LEU A 136 8.79 8.06 -3.67
N THR A 137 9.23 7.73 -4.87
CA THR A 137 9.33 8.67 -6.00
C THR A 137 7.98 9.20 -6.46
N GLN A 138 6.89 8.51 -6.13
CA GLN A 138 5.52 8.90 -6.50
C GLN A 138 4.85 9.79 -5.44
N PHE A 139 5.44 9.97 -4.25
CA PHE A 139 4.88 10.82 -3.21
C PHE A 139 4.86 12.29 -3.64
N ARG A 140 3.75 12.95 -3.36
CA ARG A 140 3.50 14.37 -3.60
C ARG A 140 3.04 15.00 -2.29
N PRO A 141 3.97 15.58 -1.52
CA PRO A 141 3.64 16.23 -0.26
C PRO A 141 2.64 17.38 -0.45
N VAL A 142 1.63 17.41 0.41
CA VAL A 142 0.60 18.44 0.45
C VAL A 142 0.64 19.18 1.79
N ASP A 143 0.25 20.45 1.79
CA ASP A 143 0.15 21.27 2.98
C ASP A 143 -1.29 21.31 3.48
N TYR A 144 -1.47 21.54 4.78
CA TYR A 144 -2.80 21.68 5.39
C TYR A 144 -3.53 22.92 4.88
N CYS A 145 -4.84 22.88 4.93
CA CYS A 145 -5.74 24.00 4.59
C CYS A 145 -5.66 24.48 3.13
N ASN A 146 -5.12 23.65 2.23
CA ASN A 146 -5.07 23.91 0.80
C ASN A 146 -5.89 22.87 0.02
N TRP A 147 -6.47 23.28 -1.10
CA TRP A 147 -7.09 22.38 -2.06
C TRP A 147 -6.07 21.95 -3.11
N TYR A 148 -6.09 20.67 -3.45
CA TYR A 148 -5.20 20.09 -4.45
C TYR A 148 -6.02 19.35 -5.51
N ASP A 149 -5.69 19.57 -6.77
CA ASP A 149 -6.27 18.82 -7.88
C ASP A 149 -5.67 17.40 -7.89
N LEU A 150 -6.43 16.41 -7.43
CA LEU A 150 -6.05 15.00 -7.49
C LEU A 150 -6.14 14.47 -8.92
N THR A 151 -7.13 14.98 -9.66
CA THR A 151 -7.37 14.75 -11.09
C THR A 151 -8.09 15.98 -11.66
N PRO A 152 -8.28 16.10 -13.00
CA PRO A 152 -9.01 17.24 -13.57
C PRO A 152 -10.44 17.44 -13.04
N HIS A 153 -10.99 16.44 -12.34
CA HIS A 153 -12.39 16.45 -11.88
C HIS A 153 -12.57 16.28 -10.37
N ILE A 154 -11.48 16.03 -9.63
CA ILE A 154 -11.52 15.76 -8.18
C ILE A 154 -10.45 16.59 -7.47
N LYS A 155 -10.88 17.34 -6.46
CA LYS A 155 -10.02 18.11 -5.56
C LYS A 155 -10.06 17.52 -4.17
#